data_0ecfaef7b2c2edb4ca01eb090aeb1657
#
_entry.id   0ecfaef7b2c2edb4ca01eb090aeb1657
#
_cell.length_a   1.000
_cell.length_b   1.000
_cell.length_c   1.000
_cell.angle_alpha   90.00
_cell.angle_beta   90.00
_cell.angle_gamma   90.00
#
_symmetry.space_group_name_H-M   'P 1'
#
loop_
_entity.id
_entity.type
_entity.pdbx_description
1 polymer ?
#
loop_
_entity_poly.entity_id
_entity_poly.type
_entity_poly.pdbx_seq_one_letter_code
_entity_poly.pdbx_strand_id
1 'polypeptide(L)'
;MSDYKNFTMNFGPQHPAAHGVLRLILEMDGEVIRSADPHIGLLHRATEKLAESKPYNQNIGYMDRLDYVSMMCNEHAYVLAIEDIMKLDIPERSKYIRVMFDEITRILNHLLWLGAHALDIGAMSVFLYAFREREDLMDCYEAVSGTRMHATYYRPGGVAKDLPNIMPKYMLNKHVFRHDAVSYTHLTLPTTLPV
;
A
#
# COMPACT_ATOMS: atom_id res chain seq x y z
N MET A 1 -5.00 -35.46 35.55
CA MET A 1 -4.86 -34.93 34.17
C MET A 1 -6.09 -34.12 33.90
N SER A 2 -5.98 -32.81 33.81
CA SER A 2 -7.13 -31.93 33.52
C SER A 2 -7.54 -32.15 32.10
N ASP A 3 -8.78 -32.58 31.90
CA ASP A 3 -9.47 -32.63 30.60
C ASP A 3 -9.53 -31.19 30.06
N TYR A 4 -8.53 -30.74 29.32
CA TYR A 4 -8.60 -29.51 28.55
C TYR A 4 -9.59 -29.76 27.42
N LYS A 5 -10.83 -29.32 27.61
CA LYS A 5 -11.83 -29.34 26.58
C LYS A 5 -11.39 -28.46 25.40
N ASN A 6 -11.51 -29.01 24.17
CA ASN A 6 -11.42 -28.19 22.98
C ASN A 6 -12.42 -27.03 23.08
N PHE A 7 -11.96 -25.83 22.78
CA PHE A 7 -12.82 -24.64 22.79
C PHE A 7 -12.65 -23.86 21.49
N THR A 8 -13.69 -23.17 21.10
CA THR A 8 -13.69 -22.31 19.92
C THR A 8 -13.48 -20.87 20.36
N MET A 9 -12.54 -20.19 19.73
CA MET A 9 -12.21 -18.80 20.00
C MET A 9 -12.34 -17.96 18.73
N ASN A 10 -12.96 -16.78 18.85
CA ASN A 10 -12.94 -15.76 17.81
C ASN A 10 -11.72 -14.87 17.98
N PHE A 11 -10.79 -14.91 17.04
CA PHE A 11 -9.69 -13.97 16.94
C PHE A 11 -10.09 -12.82 16.01
N GLY A 12 -10.35 -11.66 16.58
CA GLY A 12 -10.88 -10.51 15.85
C GLY A 12 -12.41 -10.57 15.60
N PRO A 13 -12.99 -9.52 14.99
CA PRO A 13 -12.32 -8.32 14.45
C PRO A 13 -11.81 -7.33 15.52
N GLN A 14 -12.34 -7.35 16.73
CA GLN A 14 -11.86 -6.50 17.82
C GLN A 14 -10.65 -7.17 18.52
N HIS A 15 -9.49 -7.00 17.92
CA HIS A 15 -8.22 -7.47 18.45
C HIS A 15 -7.10 -6.58 17.89
N PRO A 16 -6.07 -6.20 18.65
CA PRO A 16 -4.99 -5.33 18.15
C PRO A 16 -4.33 -5.85 16.87
N ALA A 17 -4.07 -7.15 16.78
CA ALA A 17 -3.45 -7.77 15.62
C ALA A 17 -4.44 -8.14 14.48
N ALA A 18 -5.72 -7.87 14.63
CA ALA A 18 -6.73 -8.13 13.61
C ALA A 18 -6.98 -6.91 12.70
N HIS A 19 -6.44 -5.75 13.03
CA HIS A 19 -6.55 -4.50 12.27
C HIS A 19 -7.99 -4.10 11.91
N GLY A 20 -8.96 -4.53 12.73
CA GLY A 20 -10.39 -4.24 12.56
C GLY A 20 -11.11 -5.05 11.46
N VAL A 21 -10.41 -5.84 10.67
CA VAL A 21 -10.96 -6.52 9.48
C VAL A 21 -10.72 -8.03 9.44
N LEU A 22 -9.83 -8.55 10.28
CA LEU A 22 -9.57 -9.99 10.36
C LEU A 22 -10.50 -10.63 11.38
N ARG A 23 -11.18 -11.70 10.99
CA ARG A 23 -11.87 -12.61 11.89
C ARG A 23 -11.43 -14.04 11.58
N LEU A 24 -10.84 -14.70 12.58
CA LEU A 24 -10.53 -16.13 12.54
C LEU A 24 -11.36 -16.85 13.60
N ILE A 25 -12.00 -17.91 13.21
CA ILE A 25 -12.58 -18.87 14.16
C ILE A 25 -11.53 -19.95 14.38
N LEU A 26 -11.02 -20.02 15.60
CA LEU A 26 -9.96 -20.94 15.98
C LEU A 26 -10.55 -22.07 16.84
N GLU A 27 -10.25 -23.31 16.49
CA GLU A 27 -10.45 -24.45 17.35
C GLU A 27 -9.15 -24.74 18.09
N MET A 28 -9.22 -24.67 19.41
CA MET A 28 -8.08 -24.76 20.31
C MET A 28 -8.14 -26.04 21.14
N ASP A 29 -6.96 -26.63 21.32
CA ASP A 29 -6.73 -27.71 22.29
C ASP A 29 -5.66 -27.20 23.28
N GLY A 30 -6.13 -26.60 24.37
CA GLY A 30 -5.29 -25.76 25.20
C GLY A 30 -4.73 -24.57 24.44
N GLU A 31 -3.41 -24.50 24.32
CA GLU A 31 -2.71 -23.42 23.54
C GLU A 31 -2.43 -23.79 22.09
N VAL A 32 -2.76 -25.01 21.68
CA VAL A 32 -2.51 -25.50 20.32
C VAL A 32 -3.71 -25.21 19.42
N ILE A 33 -3.45 -24.56 18.30
CA ILE A 33 -4.47 -24.34 17.26
C ILE A 33 -4.63 -25.64 16.46
N ARG A 34 -5.84 -26.21 16.44
CA ARG A 34 -6.19 -27.40 15.67
C ARG A 34 -6.71 -27.06 14.27
N SER A 35 -7.54 -26.04 14.20
CA SER A 35 -8.04 -25.53 12.94
C SER A 35 -8.24 -24.02 13.01
N ALA A 36 -8.16 -23.35 11.85
CA ALA A 36 -8.43 -21.94 11.69
C ALA A 36 -9.34 -21.73 10.47
N ASP A 37 -10.51 -21.15 10.70
CA ASP A 37 -11.46 -20.80 9.66
C ASP A 37 -11.52 -19.28 9.47
N PRO A 38 -10.95 -18.74 8.35
CA PRO A 38 -10.95 -17.31 8.09
C PRO A 38 -12.29 -16.83 7.53
N HIS A 39 -12.94 -15.94 8.27
CA HIS A 39 -14.13 -15.24 7.81
C HIS A 39 -13.76 -13.95 7.09
N ILE A 40 -13.73 -14.02 5.76
CA ILE A 40 -13.42 -12.87 4.89
C ILE A 40 -14.68 -12.08 4.54
N GLY A 41 -14.50 -10.84 4.09
CA GLY A 41 -15.58 -9.97 3.63
C GLY A 41 -15.81 -8.71 4.47
N LEU A 42 -15.16 -8.57 5.63
CA LEU A 42 -15.33 -7.39 6.48
C LEU A 42 -14.85 -6.08 5.82
N LEU A 43 -13.98 -6.18 4.82
CA LEU A 43 -13.50 -5.06 4.01
C LEU A 43 -14.06 -5.09 2.57
N HIS A 44 -15.01 -5.93 2.28
CA HIS A 44 -15.63 -6.00 0.94
C HIS A 44 -16.49 -4.76 0.69
N ARG A 45 -16.17 -4.01 -0.38
CA ARG A 45 -16.81 -2.74 -0.74
C ARG A 45 -17.46 -2.76 -2.12
N ALA A 46 -17.65 -3.96 -2.69
CA ALA A 46 -18.22 -4.16 -4.02
C ALA A 46 -17.50 -3.36 -5.13
N THR A 47 -16.18 -3.19 -5.04
CA THR A 47 -15.39 -2.35 -5.95
C THR A 47 -15.54 -2.78 -7.40
N GLU A 48 -15.52 -4.08 -7.68
CA GLU A 48 -15.70 -4.63 -9.04
C GLU A 48 -17.08 -4.26 -9.60
N LYS A 49 -18.13 -4.44 -8.80
CA LYS A 49 -19.50 -4.12 -9.22
C LYS A 49 -19.71 -2.62 -9.44
N LEU A 50 -19.07 -1.79 -8.62
CA LEU A 50 -19.10 -0.34 -8.81
C LEU A 50 -18.33 0.07 -10.08
N ALA A 51 -17.22 -0.59 -10.39
CA ALA A 51 -16.42 -0.34 -11.58
C ALA A 51 -17.20 -0.62 -12.88
N GLU A 52 -18.07 -1.65 -12.92
CA GLU A 52 -18.92 -1.95 -14.07
C GLU A 52 -19.87 -0.80 -14.45
N SER A 53 -20.26 0.01 -13.48
CA SER A 53 -21.23 1.10 -13.68
C SER A 53 -20.61 2.41 -14.16
N LYS A 54 -19.27 2.49 -14.26
CA LYS A 54 -18.55 3.72 -14.58
C LYS A 54 -17.63 3.58 -15.77
N PRO A 55 -17.35 4.69 -16.49
CA PRO A 55 -16.32 4.72 -17.52
C PRO A 55 -14.96 4.33 -16.93
N TYR A 56 -14.12 3.66 -17.75
CA TYR A 56 -12.82 3.13 -17.31
C TYR A 56 -11.89 4.18 -16.70
N ASN A 57 -11.92 5.42 -17.19
CA ASN A 57 -11.10 6.51 -16.67
C ASN A 57 -11.51 6.99 -15.26
N GLN A 58 -12.76 6.75 -14.85
CA GLN A 58 -13.23 7.05 -13.50
C GLN A 58 -12.89 5.93 -12.50
N ASN A 59 -12.58 4.74 -12.98
CA ASN A 59 -12.24 3.60 -12.13
C ASN A 59 -10.86 3.72 -11.48
N ILE A 60 -9.99 4.61 -11.98
CA ILE A 60 -8.66 4.85 -11.39
C ILE A 60 -8.76 5.17 -9.90
N GLY A 61 -9.77 5.97 -9.51
CA GLY A 61 -10.00 6.29 -8.09
C GLY A 61 -10.37 5.07 -7.22
N TYR A 62 -10.91 4.01 -7.81
CA TYR A 62 -11.13 2.76 -7.08
C TYR A 62 -9.84 1.96 -6.90
N MET A 63 -8.92 2.04 -7.87
CA MET A 63 -7.64 1.34 -7.80
C MET A 63 -6.82 1.81 -6.60
N ASP A 64 -6.80 3.11 -6.33
CA ASP A 64 -6.12 3.68 -5.15
C ASP A 64 -6.57 3.06 -3.83
N ARG A 65 -7.81 2.57 -3.77
CA ARG A 65 -8.45 2.05 -2.57
C ARG A 65 -8.40 0.53 -2.46
N LEU A 66 -7.76 -0.16 -3.38
CA LEU A 66 -7.56 -1.62 -3.29
C LEU A 66 -6.46 -1.93 -2.29
N ASP A 67 -5.22 -1.76 -2.66
CA ASP A 67 -4.11 -1.69 -1.71
C ASP A 67 -3.89 -0.21 -1.37
N TYR A 68 -4.58 0.27 -0.34
CA TYR A 68 -4.54 1.66 0.10
C TYR A 68 -3.20 2.08 0.75
N VAL A 69 -2.22 1.22 0.69
CA VAL A 69 -0.84 1.48 1.10
C VAL A 69 0.08 1.70 -0.10
N SER A 70 -0.30 1.19 -1.27
CA SER A 70 0.44 1.28 -2.53
C SER A 70 -0.37 1.98 -3.64
N MET A 71 -0.97 3.13 -3.32
CA MET A 71 -1.96 3.79 -4.15
C MET A 71 -1.51 4.01 -5.59
N MET A 72 -0.39 4.71 -5.82
CA MET A 72 0.07 5.02 -7.18
C MET A 72 0.54 3.78 -7.94
N CYS A 73 1.05 2.74 -7.26
CA CYS A 73 1.37 1.48 -7.93
C CYS A 73 0.12 0.77 -8.46
N ASN A 74 -1.00 0.83 -7.72
CA ASN A 74 -2.29 0.30 -8.19
C ASN A 74 -2.81 1.07 -9.39
N GLU A 75 -2.73 2.41 -9.36
CA GLU A 75 -3.06 3.26 -10.51
C GLU A 75 -2.21 2.88 -11.73
N HIS A 76 -0.89 2.71 -11.53
CA HIS A 76 0.03 2.38 -12.60
C HIS A 76 -0.32 1.06 -13.26
N ALA A 77 -0.55 0.01 -12.48
CA ALA A 77 -0.94 -1.30 -13.01
C ALA A 77 -2.21 -1.21 -13.88
N TYR A 78 -3.22 -0.48 -13.42
CA TYR A 78 -4.46 -0.29 -14.15
C TYR A 78 -4.26 0.53 -15.44
N VAL A 79 -3.52 1.63 -15.36
CA VAL A 79 -3.25 2.50 -16.50
C VAL A 79 -2.41 1.78 -17.57
N LEU A 80 -1.38 1.01 -17.16
CA LEU A 80 -0.59 0.19 -18.09
C LEU A 80 -1.46 -0.81 -18.87
N ALA A 81 -2.41 -1.47 -18.19
CA ALA A 81 -3.32 -2.39 -18.87
C ALA A 81 -4.16 -1.68 -19.95
N ILE A 82 -4.67 -0.49 -19.65
CA ILE A 82 -5.44 0.33 -20.62
C ILE A 82 -4.54 0.76 -21.78
N GLU A 83 -3.33 1.23 -21.49
CA GLU A 83 -2.36 1.69 -22.49
C GLU A 83 -1.94 0.57 -23.43
N ASP A 84 -1.76 -0.64 -22.90
CA ASP A 84 -1.44 -1.80 -23.74
C ASP A 84 -2.62 -2.19 -24.65
N ILE A 85 -3.85 -2.18 -24.15
CA ILE A 85 -5.05 -2.45 -24.96
C ILE A 85 -5.22 -1.40 -26.05
N MET A 86 -5.02 -0.13 -25.73
CA MET A 86 -5.21 0.99 -26.65
C MET A 86 -3.98 1.28 -27.53
N LYS A 87 -2.83 0.62 -27.25
CA LYS A 87 -1.53 0.84 -27.93
C LYS A 87 -1.12 2.32 -27.90
N LEU A 88 -1.24 2.95 -26.73
CA LEU A 88 -0.87 4.35 -26.54
C LEU A 88 0.62 4.51 -26.35
N ASP A 89 1.21 5.48 -27.04
CA ASP A 89 2.57 5.92 -26.77
C ASP A 89 2.60 6.90 -25.59
N ILE A 90 3.49 6.64 -24.65
CA ILE A 90 3.62 7.43 -23.41
C ILE A 90 4.86 8.32 -23.55
N PRO A 91 4.75 9.64 -23.26
CA PRO A 91 5.89 10.53 -23.22
C PRO A 91 6.97 10.03 -22.25
N GLU A 92 8.24 10.10 -22.66
CA GLU A 92 9.36 9.60 -21.87
C GLU A 92 9.42 10.24 -20.47
N ARG A 93 9.18 11.56 -20.40
CA ARG A 93 9.11 12.28 -19.13
C ARG A 93 8.06 11.69 -18.18
N SER A 94 6.89 11.30 -18.67
CA SER A 94 5.84 10.69 -17.87
C SER A 94 6.25 9.32 -17.34
N LYS A 95 7.01 8.55 -18.11
CA LYS A 95 7.56 7.25 -17.65
C LYS A 95 8.48 7.45 -16.44
N TYR A 96 9.40 8.42 -16.51
CA TYR A 96 10.29 8.72 -15.38
C TYR A 96 9.53 9.23 -14.15
N ILE A 97 8.53 10.07 -14.33
CA ILE A 97 7.69 10.55 -13.22
C ILE A 97 6.96 9.37 -12.55
N ARG A 98 6.39 8.46 -13.34
CA ARG A 98 5.72 7.27 -12.80
C ARG A 98 6.68 6.40 -12.00
N VAL A 99 7.86 6.07 -12.55
CA VAL A 99 8.85 5.25 -11.83
C VAL A 99 9.25 5.91 -10.52
N MET A 100 9.46 7.22 -10.53
CA MET A 100 9.82 7.96 -9.32
C MET A 100 8.73 7.85 -8.24
N PHE A 101 7.46 8.03 -8.60
CA PHE A 101 6.36 7.93 -7.64
C PHE A 101 6.02 6.48 -7.26
N ASP A 102 6.30 5.51 -8.12
CA ASP A 102 6.21 4.09 -7.76
C ASP A 102 7.21 3.73 -6.66
N GLU A 103 8.45 4.26 -6.76
CA GLU A 103 9.47 4.03 -5.72
C GLU A 103 9.14 4.77 -4.41
N ILE A 104 8.61 5.99 -4.47
CA ILE A 104 8.08 6.69 -3.28
C ILE A 104 6.95 5.86 -2.66
N THR A 105 6.04 5.35 -3.46
CA THR A 105 4.94 4.50 -3.02
C THR A 105 5.46 3.22 -2.37
N ARG A 106 6.49 2.61 -2.94
CA ARG A 106 7.14 1.43 -2.37
C ARG A 106 7.71 1.70 -0.99
N ILE A 107 8.37 2.84 -0.80
CA ILE A 107 8.90 3.24 0.51
C ILE A 107 7.75 3.47 1.49
N LEU A 108 6.69 4.17 1.07
CA LEU A 108 5.48 4.38 1.89
C LEU A 108 4.86 3.07 2.36
N ASN A 109 4.79 2.08 1.46
CA ASN A 109 4.28 0.74 1.78
C ASN A 109 5.16 0.04 2.81
N HIS A 110 6.48 0.01 2.57
CA HIS A 110 7.40 -0.67 3.48
C HIS A 110 7.42 -0.06 4.86
N LEU A 111 7.35 1.26 4.98
CA LEU A 111 7.29 1.94 6.26
C LEU A 111 6.02 1.57 7.05
N LEU A 112 4.88 1.50 6.39
CA LEU A 112 3.64 1.08 7.06
C LEU A 112 3.68 -0.40 7.42
N TRP A 113 4.09 -1.26 6.49
CA TRP A 113 4.18 -2.69 6.72
C TRP A 113 5.11 -3.00 7.92
N LEU A 114 6.32 -2.44 7.91
CA LEU A 114 7.28 -2.65 8.98
C LEU A 114 6.78 -2.08 10.33
N GLY A 115 6.20 -0.88 10.29
CA GLY A 115 5.65 -0.24 11.47
C GLY A 115 4.48 -1.02 12.07
N ALA A 116 3.55 -1.51 11.24
CA ALA A 116 2.42 -2.31 11.69
C ALA A 116 2.87 -3.66 12.26
N HIS A 117 3.83 -4.32 11.62
CA HIS A 117 4.39 -5.57 12.11
C HIS A 117 5.10 -5.39 13.48
N ALA A 118 5.87 -4.31 13.61
CA ALA A 118 6.49 -3.96 14.88
C ALA A 118 5.46 -3.67 15.97
N LEU A 119 4.36 -3.00 15.63
CA LEU A 119 3.24 -2.76 16.54
C LEU A 119 2.61 -4.06 17.03
N ASP A 120 2.40 -5.04 16.14
CA ASP A 120 1.79 -6.33 16.47
C ASP A 120 2.63 -7.13 17.48
N ILE A 121 3.95 -6.97 17.46
CA ILE A 121 4.86 -7.56 18.46
C ILE A 121 5.11 -6.65 19.68
N GLY A 122 4.41 -5.52 19.79
CA GLY A 122 4.45 -4.64 20.96
C GLY A 122 5.38 -3.43 20.86
N ALA A 123 6.10 -3.23 19.73
CA ALA A 123 7.04 -2.12 19.55
C ALA A 123 6.34 -0.86 19.00
N MET A 124 5.44 -0.25 19.76
CA MET A 124 4.62 0.90 19.36
C MET A 124 5.44 2.11 18.91
N SER A 125 6.59 2.36 19.52
CA SER A 125 7.44 3.50 19.17
C SER A 125 7.95 3.41 17.73
N VAL A 126 8.24 2.22 17.23
CA VAL A 126 8.69 2.00 15.84
C VAL A 126 7.61 2.42 14.85
N PHE A 127 6.34 2.12 15.14
CA PHE A 127 5.20 2.55 14.35
C PHE A 127 5.15 4.08 14.23
N LEU A 128 5.30 4.81 15.35
CA LEU A 128 5.28 6.27 15.34
C LEU A 128 6.44 6.86 14.55
N TYR A 129 7.65 6.30 14.65
CA TYR A 129 8.80 6.73 13.85
C TYR A 129 8.57 6.48 12.34
N ALA A 130 8.07 5.32 11.97
CA ALA A 130 7.75 5.01 10.59
C ALA A 130 6.72 5.98 9.99
N PHE A 131 5.72 6.37 10.78
CA PHE A 131 4.69 7.32 10.32
C PHE A 131 5.23 8.75 10.17
N ARG A 132 6.21 9.15 10.95
CA ARG A 132 6.88 10.46 10.76
C ARG A 132 7.50 10.55 9.36
N GLU A 133 8.26 9.54 8.95
CA GLU A 133 8.87 9.51 7.62
C GLU A 133 7.82 9.42 6.50
N ARG A 134 6.71 8.71 6.77
CA ARG A 134 5.58 8.64 5.84
C ARG A 134 4.94 9.99 5.57
N GLU A 135 4.79 10.84 6.59
CA GLU A 135 4.23 12.20 6.44
C GLU A 135 5.00 13.01 5.41
N ASP A 136 6.31 13.01 5.51
CA ASP A 136 7.16 13.76 4.59
C ASP A 136 7.08 13.26 3.13
N LEU A 137 6.89 11.96 2.94
CA LEU A 137 6.67 11.38 1.61
C LEU A 137 5.26 11.66 1.06
N MET A 138 4.26 11.76 1.94
CA MET A 138 2.90 12.16 1.55
C MET A 138 2.82 13.62 1.09
N ASP A 139 3.70 14.50 1.56
CA ASP A 139 3.83 15.85 1.05
C ASP A 139 4.22 15.87 -0.44
N CYS A 140 5.00 14.87 -0.89
CA CYS A 140 5.31 14.70 -2.31
C CYS A 140 4.06 14.33 -3.13
N TYR A 141 3.19 13.48 -2.59
CA TYR A 141 1.91 13.15 -3.22
C TYR A 141 1.01 14.38 -3.34
N GLU A 142 0.90 15.14 -2.25
CA GLU A 142 0.09 16.35 -2.21
C GLU A 142 0.60 17.40 -3.20
N ALA A 143 1.91 17.56 -3.33
CA ALA A 143 2.52 18.52 -4.24
C ALA A 143 2.14 18.29 -5.71
N VAL A 144 1.97 17.04 -6.15
CA VAL A 144 1.64 16.71 -7.56
C VAL A 144 0.16 16.51 -7.82
N SER A 145 -0.58 16.01 -6.83
CA SER A 145 -1.98 15.61 -6.99
C SER A 145 -2.97 16.51 -6.24
N GLY A 146 -2.53 17.20 -5.20
CA GLY A 146 -3.38 17.96 -4.29
C GLY A 146 -4.00 17.10 -3.19
N THR A 147 -3.65 15.80 -3.12
CA THR A 147 -4.16 14.88 -2.10
C THR A 147 -3.02 14.08 -1.48
N ARG A 148 -3.13 13.79 -0.19
CA ARG A 148 -2.08 13.12 0.58
C ARG A 148 -1.99 11.62 0.29
N MET A 149 -3.08 10.97 -0.06
CA MET A 149 -3.15 9.52 -0.22
C MET A 149 -3.71 9.11 -1.59
N HIS A 150 -5.00 9.21 -1.78
CA HIS A 150 -5.68 8.75 -2.99
C HIS A 150 -5.55 9.78 -4.10
N ALA A 151 -4.43 9.73 -4.81
CA ALA A 151 -3.97 10.80 -5.69
C ALA A 151 -4.72 10.85 -7.02
N THR A 152 -5.09 9.69 -7.56
CA THR A 152 -5.64 9.56 -8.92
C THR A 152 -4.80 10.35 -9.93
N TYR A 153 -3.47 10.19 -9.83
CA TYR A 153 -2.49 11.01 -10.52
C TYR A 153 -2.13 10.46 -11.89
N TYR A 154 -2.05 9.13 -12.02
CA TYR A 154 -1.74 8.51 -13.31
C TYR A 154 -2.98 8.51 -14.21
N ARG A 155 -2.72 8.74 -15.50
CA ARG A 155 -3.77 8.77 -16.54
C ARG A 155 -3.31 7.95 -17.74
N PRO A 156 -4.23 7.30 -18.46
CA PRO A 156 -3.87 6.69 -19.74
C PRO A 156 -3.21 7.73 -20.67
N GLY A 157 -1.97 7.45 -21.10
CA GLY A 157 -1.14 8.34 -21.89
C GLY A 157 -0.19 9.23 -21.09
N GLY A 158 -0.16 9.16 -19.75
CA GLY A 158 0.80 9.92 -18.95
C GLY A 158 0.41 10.13 -17.49
N VAL A 159 0.51 11.37 -17.03
CA VAL A 159 0.18 11.83 -15.68
C VAL A 159 -0.76 13.03 -15.76
N ALA A 160 -1.53 13.28 -14.70
CA ALA A 160 -2.55 14.33 -14.70
C ALA A 160 -1.95 15.75 -14.77
N LYS A 161 -0.78 15.97 -14.17
CA LYS A 161 -0.05 17.26 -14.14
C LYS A 161 1.43 16.97 -14.15
N ASP A 162 2.22 17.94 -14.64
CA ASP A 162 3.67 17.89 -14.52
C ASP A 162 4.11 18.16 -13.07
N LEU A 163 5.37 17.89 -12.79
CA LEU A 163 5.96 18.18 -11.50
C LEU A 163 5.91 19.70 -11.21
N PRO A 164 5.61 20.11 -9.99
CA PRO A 164 5.70 21.51 -9.62
C PRO A 164 7.16 22.00 -9.69
N ASN A 165 7.35 23.31 -9.91
CA ASN A 165 8.68 23.91 -10.00
C ASN A 165 9.52 23.74 -8.72
N ILE A 166 8.85 23.61 -7.59
CA ILE A 166 9.46 23.38 -6.27
C ILE A 166 8.82 22.15 -5.68
N MET A 167 9.58 21.06 -5.64
CA MET A 167 9.19 19.85 -4.90
C MET A 167 9.50 20.00 -3.41
N PRO A 168 8.77 19.31 -2.52
CA PRO A 168 9.05 19.29 -1.09
C PRO A 168 10.53 19.01 -0.79
N LYS A 169 11.04 19.57 0.29
CA LYS A 169 12.47 19.51 0.68
C LYS A 169 13.04 18.09 0.71
N TYR A 170 12.21 17.11 0.98
CA TYR A 170 12.60 15.70 1.01
C TYR A 170 13.16 15.20 -0.33
N MET A 171 12.53 15.53 -1.44
CA MET A 171 13.03 15.14 -2.76
C MET A 171 14.25 15.96 -3.20
N LEU A 172 14.45 17.16 -2.64
CA LEU A 172 15.58 18.03 -2.94
C LEU A 172 16.81 17.69 -2.09
N ASN A 173 16.62 17.07 -0.95
CA ASN A 173 17.71 16.73 -0.04
C ASN A 173 18.31 15.37 -0.38
N LYS A 174 19.32 15.37 -1.25
CA LYS A 174 20.02 14.17 -1.71
C LYS A 174 20.51 13.25 -0.57
N HIS A 175 20.73 13.79 0.62
CA HIS A 175 21.21 13.00 1.77
C HIS A 175 20.08 12.20 2.43
N VAL A 176 18.89 12.76 2.57
CA VAL A 176 17.74 12.09 3.18
C VAL A 176 17.24 10.99 2.26
N PHE A 177 16.98 11.30 1.00
CA PHE A 177 16.50 10.32 0.02
C PHE A 177 17.49 9.17 -0.20
N ARG A 178 18.80 9.45 -0.15
CA ARG A 178 19.83 8.43 -0.34
C ARG A 178 20.02 7.54 0.89
N HIS A 179 19.87 8.09 2.09
CA HIS A 179 20.03 7.34 3.33
C HIS A 179 18.84 6.42 3.58
N ASP A 180 17.63 6.93 3.40
CA ASP A 180 16.42 6.15 3.65
C ASP A 180 16.16 5.12 2.54
N ALA A 181 16.27 5.51 1.27
CA ALA A 181 16.12 4.57 0.15
C ALA A 181 17.16 3.45 0.20
N VAL A 182 18.42 3.73 0.52
CA VAL A 182 19.47 2.70 0.63
C VAL A 182 19.24 1.81 1.85
N SER A 183 18.84 2.35 2.97
CA SER A 183 18.55 1.55 4.17
C SER A 183 17.40 0.56 3.94
N TYR A 184 16.36 0.98 3.23
CA TYR A 184 15.21 0.12 2.92
C TYR A 184 15.46 -0.85 1.74
N THR A 185 16.24 -0.48 0.74
CA THR A 185 16.63 -1.42 -0.33
C THR A 185 17.49 -2.56 0.19
N HIS A 186 18.30 -2.34 1.21
CA HIS A 186 19.02 -3.43 1.89
C HIS A 186 18.11 -4.37 2.67
N LEU A 187 16.95 -3.91 3.14
CA LEU A 187 15.94 -4.75 3.80
C LEU A 187 15.05 -5.52 2.82
N THR A 188 14.99 -5.10 1.56
CA THR A 188 14.09 -5.67 0.55
C THR A 188 14.77 -6.62 -0.45
N LEU A 189 16.06 -6.92 -0.30
CA LEU A 189 16.75 -7.90 -1.14
C LEU A 189 16.63 -9.32 -0.57
N PRO A 190 16.43 -10.37 -1.40
CA PRO A 190 16.64 -10.43 -2.84
C PRO A 190 15.42 -10.88 -3.63
N THR A 191 14.83 -10.03 -4.41
CA THR A 191 13.92 -10.46 -5.47
C THR A 191 14.32 -9.91 -6.83
N THR A 192 15.60 -9.87 -7.12
CA THR A 192 16.04 -9.85 -8.49
C THR A 192 15.96 -11.28 -9.03
N LEU A 193 14.79 -11.65 -9.55
CA LEU A 193 14.75 -12.72 -10.53
C LEU A 193 15.50 -12.21 -11.77
N PRO A 194 16.50 -12.96 -12.27
CA PRO A 194 17.10 -12.62 -13.55
C PRO A 194 16.01 -12.77 -14.62
N VAL A 195 15.87 -11.75 -15.46
CA VAL A 195 15.10 -11.78 -16.70
C VAL A 195 15.83 -12.70 -17.69
#